data_2e16c21a717a8f0b7da4ad66943912c8
#
_entry.id   2e16c21a717a8f0b7da4ad66943912c8
#
_cell.length_a   1.000
_cell.length_b   1.000
_cell.length_c   1.000
_cell.angle_alpha   90.00
_cell.angle_beta   90.00
_cell.angle_gamma   90.00
#
_symmetry.space_group_name_H-M   'P 1'
#
loop_
_entity.id
_entity.type
_entity.pdbx_description
1 polymer ?
#
loop_
_entity_poly.entity_id
_entity_poly.type
_entity_poly.pdbx_seq_one_letter_code
_entity_poly.pdbx_strand_id
1 'polypeptide(L)'
;MDIRFDDKTVIVAGAARGIGRAIARAFANDGASVLACDRLVAEIEPGERIKALAVDVTDPSSIDAVMKQAGGSIDVLVYVAGGVLGRQPKPIEEVAPEDFSAIVDANLLGCFLFARAVAPGMKQAGGGRIVTISSRAGLATSLTGIQAYASAKHGQVGLVKQLAQELGPFGITVNSVAPGFMATSPDYERQWNSYSADFRNTFADRIAMRRMGRPEDIADAVLFLASDRASWITGQILPVTGSPLA
;
A
#
# COMPACT_ATOMS: atom_id res chain seq x y z
N MET A 1 -23.94 5.60 0.41
CA MET A 1 -23.54 5.20 -0.96
C MET A 1 -22.79 3.90 -0.78
N ASP A 2 -23.41 2.75 -1.07
CA ASP A 2 -22.80 1.47 -0.84
C ASP A 2 -21.81 1.15 -1.97
N ILE A 3 -20.55 0.92 -1.61
CA ILE A 3 -19.53 0.35 -2.48
C ILE A 3 -19.50 -1.14 -2.17
N ARG A 4 -19.70 -1.97 -3.19
CA ARG A 4 -19.71 -3.43 -3.04
C ARG A 4 -18.68 -4.06 -3.97
N PHE A 5 -18.12 -5.17 -3.52
CA PHE A 5 -17.13 -5.96 -4.25
C PHE A 5 -17.55 -7.43 -4.36
N ASP A 6 -18.86 -7.67 -4.42
CA ASP A 6 -19.38 -9.02 -4.60
C ASP A 6 -18.78 -9.64 -5.88
N ASP A 7 -18.39 -10.90 -5.80
CA ASP A 7 -17.74 -11.66 -6.88
C ASP A 7 -16.36 -11.12 -7.34
N LYS A 8 -15.77 -10.15 -6.62
CA LYS A 8 -14.44 -9.64 -6.90
C LYS A 8 -13.36 -10.39 -6.16
N THR A 9 -12.26 -10.70 -6.86
CA THR A 9 -11.04 -11.26 -6.28
C THR A 9 -10.02 -10.14 -6.06
N VAL A 10 -9.61 -9.95 -4.81
CA VAL A 10 -8.73 -8.88 -4.38
C VAL A 10 -7.44 -9.45 -3.80
N ILE A 11 -6.29 -9.01 -4.27
CA ILE A 11 -5.00 -9.24 -3.60
C ILE A 11 -4.66 -8.02 -2.75
N VAL A 12 -4.33 -8.25 -1.47
CA VAL A 12 -3.75 -7.25 -0.58
C VAL A 12 -2.36 -7.73 -0.16
N ALA A 13 -1.32 -7.14 -0.74
CA ALA A 13 0.07 -7.44 -0.40
C ALA A 13 0.55 -6.56 0.76
N GLY A 14 0.97 -7.16 1.86
CA GLY A 14 1.27 -6.49 3.13
C GLY A 14 0.06 -6.45 4.08
N ALA A 15 -0.68 -7.55 4.20
CA ALA A 15 -1.99 -7.62 4.87
C ALA A 15 -1.93 -7.98 6.36
N ALA A 16 -0.76 -8.34 6.91
CA ALA A 16 -0.68 -8.87 8.28
C ALA A 16 -1.02 -7.83 9.36
N ARG A 17 -0.80 -6.54 9.11
CA ARG A 17 -0.89 -5.49 10.15
C ARG A 17 -1.43 -4.17 9.60
N GLY A 18 -1.82 -3.28 10.52
CA GLY A 18 -2.08 -1.87 10.28
C GLY A 18 -2.99 -1.60 9.10
N ILE A 19 -2.52 -0.76 8.17
CA ILE A 19 -3.26 -0.33 6.97
C ILE A 19 -3.68 -1.53 6.11
N GLY A 20 -2.75 -2.47 5.85
CA GLY A 20 -3.06 -3.63 5.00
C GLY A 20 -4.12 -4.54 5.59
N ARG A 21 -4.07 -4.78 6.92
CA ARG A 21 -5.12 -5.53 7.63
C ARG A 21 -6.49 -4.85 7.52
N ALA A 22 -6.54 -3.53 7.74
CA ALA A 22 -7.78 -2.77 7.64
C ALA A 22 -8.36 -2.84 6.23
N ILE A 23 -7.53 -2.71 5.20
CA ILE A 23 -7.93 -2.83 3.79
C ILE A 23 -8.48 -4.22 3.50
N ALA A 24 -7.77 -5.29 3.90
CA ALA A 24 -8.21 -6.67 3.66
C ALA A 24 -9.57 -6.95 4.29
N ARG A 25 -9.78 -6.48 5.54
CA ARG A 25 -11.07 -6.59 6.23
C ARG A 25 -12.17 -5.78 5.55
N ALA A 26 -11.87 -4.55 5.13
CA ALA A 26 -12.86 -3.69 4.48
C ALA A 26 -13.37 -4.33 3.18
N PHE A 27 -12.47 -4.82 2.31
CA PHE A 27 -12.88 -5.55 1.10
C PHE A 27 -13.71 -6.80 1.41
N ALA A 28 -13.30 -7.59 2.40
CA ALA A 28 -14.04 -8.81 2.79
C ALA A 28 -15.45 -8.48 3.31
N ASN A 29 -15.59 -7.42 4.11
CA ASN A 29 -16.88 -6.94 4.63
C ASN A 29 -17.80 -6.45 3.49
N ASP A 30 -17.20 -5.87 2.42
CA ASP A 30 -17.94 -5.39 1.25
C ASP A 30 -18.14 -6.46 0.17
N GLY A 31 -17.88 -7.74 0.50
CA GLY A 31 -18.25 -8.92 -0.30
C GLY A 31 -17.14 -9.54 -1.14
N ALA A 32 -15.92 -8.96 -1.15
CA ALA A 32 -14.82 -9.49 -1.94
C ALA A 32 -14.26 -10.81 -1.39
N SER A 33 -13.72 -11.65 -2.28
CA SER A 33 -12.79 -12.72 -1.94
C SER A 33 -11.38 -12.15 -1.86
N VAL A 34 -10.78 -12.15 -0.67
CA VAL A 34 -9.50 -11.49 -0.41
C VAL A 34 -8.37 -12.50 -0.26
N LEU A 35 -7.34 -12.37 -1.07
CA LEU A 35 -6.05 -13.03 -0.91
C LEU A 35 -5.14 -12.08 -0.10
N ALA A 36 -5.07 -12.31 1.19
CA ALA A 36 -4.28 -11.53 2.11
C ALA A 36 -2.84 -12.09 2.15
N CYS A 37 -1.90 -11.34 1.61
CA CYS A 37 -0.53 -11.78 1.36
C CYS A 37 0.45 -11.06 2.29
N ASP A 38 1.30 -11.80 2.99
CA ASP A 38 2.36 -11.24 3.84
C ASP A 38 3.44 -12.29 4.14
N ARG A 39 4.65 -11.85 4.51
CA ARG A 39 5.67 -12.74 5.10
C ARG A 39 5.24 -13.25 6.48
N LEU A 40 4.51 -12.43 7.21
CA LEU A 40 4.00 -12.70 8.55
C LEU A 40 2.61 -13.36 8.47
N VAL A 41 2.48 -14.39 7.65
CA VAL A 41 1.19 -15.04 7.36
C VAL A 41 0.44 -15.48 8.61
N ALA A 42 1.14 -15.87 9.65
CA ALA A 42 0.55 -16.28 10.94
C ALA A 42 -0.16 -15.12 11.68
N GLU A 43 0.12 -13.87 11.31
CA GLU A 43 -0.52 -12.69 11.89
C GLU A 43 -1.71 -12.20 11.06
N ILE A 44 -1.98 -12.80 9.92
CA ILE A 44 -3.17 -12.50 9.14
C ILE A 44 -4.38 -13.09 9.87
N GLU A 45 -5.30 -12.23 10.25
CA GLU A 45 -6.51 -12.68 10.91
C GLU A 45 -7.41 -13.41 9.91
N PRO A 46 -7.84 -14.64 10.24
CA PRO A 46 -8.71 -15.41 9.38
C PRO A 46 -10.10 -14.77 9.28
N GLY A 47 -10.75 -14.98 8.16
CA GLY A 47 -12.13 -14.54 7.91
C GLY A 47 -12.76 -15.42 6.84
N GLU A 48 -14.08 -15.47 6.79
CA GLU A 48 -14.81 -16.29 5.83
C GLU A 48 -14.40 -16.03 4.37
N ARG A 49 -14.08 -14.77 4.05
CA ARG A 49 -13.69 -14.29 2.73
C ARG A 49 -12.20 -13.91 2.62
N ILE A 50 -11.40 -14.26 3.64
CA ILE A 50 -9.97 -13.93 3.69
C ILE A 50 -9.15 -15.21 3.67
N LYS A 51 -8.39 -15.39 2.58
CA LYS A 51 -7.39 -16.46 2.46
C LYS A 51 -6.00 -15.88 2.70
N ALA A 52 -5.34 -16.36 3.76
CA ALA A 52 -3.97 -15.95 4.09
C ALA A 52 -2.95 -16.69 3.21
N LEU A 53 -2.02 -15.96 2.63
CA LEU A 53 -0.96 -16.51 1.77
C LEU A 53 0.41 -15.94 2.18
N ALA A 54 1.39 -16.83 2.35
CA ALA A 54 2.77 -16.42 2.57
C ALA A 54 3.36 -15.88 1.26
N VAL A 55 4.01 -14.70 1.34
CA VAL A 55 4.69 -14.09 0.19
C VAL A 55 5.90 -13.30 0.63
N ASP A 56 7.02 -13.46 -0.07
CA ASP A 56 8.08 -12.47 -0.14
C ASP A 56 7.85 -11.61 -1.37
N VAL A 57 7.57 -10.34 -1.18
CA VAL A 57 7.24 -9.40 -2.27
C VAL A 57 8.45 -9.09 -3.16
N THR A 58 9.66 -9.43 -2.72
CA THR A 58 10.90 -9.25 -3.49
C THR A 58 11.28 -10.48 -4.31
N ASP A 59 10.59 -11.61 -4.12
CA ASP A 59 10.83 -12.86 -4.83
C ASP A 59 9.73 -13.12 -5.90
N PRO A 60 10.08 -13.05 -7.20
CA PRO A 60 9.12 -13.36 -8.27
C PRO A 60 8.47 -14.74 -8.14
N SER A 61 9.22 -15.75 -7.69
CA SER A 61 8.70 -17.12 -7.57
C SER A 61 7.63 -17.23 -6.47
N SER A 62 7.80 -16.47 -5.39
CA SER A 62 6.82 -16.35 -4.31
C SER A 62 5.52 -15.68 -4.80
N ILE A 63 5.63 -14.65 -5.65
CA ILE A 63 4.48 -13.99 -6.27
C ILE A 63 3.77 -14.92 -7.26
N ASP A 64 4.50 -15.65 -8.09
CA ASP A 64 3.94 -16.64 -9.02
C ASP A 64 3.14 -17.72 -8.27
N ALA A 65 3.59 -18.14 -7.08
CA ALA A 65 2.87 -19.07 -6.23
C ALA A 65 1.53 -18.48 -5.74
N VAL A 66 1.49 -17.18 -5.40
CA VAL A 66 0.25 -16.47 -5.06
C VAL A 66 -0.70 -16.45 -6.26
N MET A 67 -0.21 -16.10 -7.45
CA MET A 67 -1.03 -16.06 -8.67
C MET A 67 -1.62 -17.44 -9.03
N LYS A 68 -0.87 -18.52 -8.87
CA LYS A 68 -1.37 -19.89 -9.04
C LYS A 68 -2.49 -20.23 -8.04
N GLN A 69 -2.37 -19.77 -6.80
CA GLN A 69 -3.37 -20.01 -5.76
C GLN A 69 -4.63 -19.13 -5.91
N ALA A 70 -4.54 -18.03 -6.64
CA ALA A 70 -5.68 -17.21 -7.02
C ALA A 70 -6.64 -17.94 -7.98
N GLY A 71 -6.10 -18.80 -8.84
CA GLY A 71 -6.89 -19.67 -9.73
C GLY A 71 -7.68 -18.97 -10.84
N GLY A 72 -7.53 -17.65 -10.99
CA GLY A 72 -8.29 -16.85 -11.96
C GLY A 72 -7.75 -15.44 -12.11
N SER A 73 -8.53 -14.58 -12.76
CA SER A 73 -8.21 -13.17 -12.89
C SER A 73 -8.34 -12.46 -11.55
N ILE A 74 -7.46 -11.51 -11.32
CA ILE A 74 -7.50 -10.60 -10.17
C ILE A 74 -8.20 -9.32 -10.60
N ASP A 75 -9.28 -8.95 -9.92
CA ASP A 75 -10.01 -7.70 -10.18
C ASP A 75 -9.31 -6.49 -9.57
N VAL A 76 -8.76 -6.65 -8.36
CA VAL A 76 -8.12 -5.57 -7.62
C VAL A 76 -6.79 -6.04 -7.02
N LEU A 77 -5.74 -5.26 -7.24
CA LEU A 77 -4.48 -5.35 -6.52
C LEU A 77 -4.32 -4.15 -5.59
N VAL A 78 -4.10 -4.41 -4.30
CA VAL A 78 -3.67 -3.37 -3.35
C VAL A 78 -2.26 -3.71 -2.85
N TYR A 79 -1.30 -2.83 -3.15
CA TYR A 79 0.08 -2.99 -2.71
C TYR A 79 0.39 -2.09 -1.52
N VAL A 80 0.51 -2.69 -0.35
CA VAL A 80 0.75 -2.03 0.94
C VAL A 80 2.14 -2.34 1.50
N ALA A 81 2.71 -3.48 1.09
CA ALA A 81 3.98 -3.99 1.62
C ALA A 81 5.13 -2.98 1.52
N GLY A 82 6.05 -3.05 2.46
CA GLY A 82 7.22 -2.18 2.53
C GLY A 82 7.38 -1.54 3.91
N GLY A 83 7.80 -0.28 3.92
CA GLY A 83 8.17 0.47 5.12
C GLY A 83 9.68 0.63 5.24
N VAL A 84 10.16 0.95 6.44
CA VAL A 84 11.59 1.22 6.71
C VAL A 84 12.37 -0.03 7.12
N LEU A 85 11.72 -1.19 7.22
CA LEU A 85 12.32 -2.49 7.55
C LEU A 85 13.17 -2.47 8.83
N GLY A 86 12.73 -1.78 9.85
CA GLY A 86 13.44 -1.66 11.12
C GLY A 86 14.65 -0.72 11.10
N ARG A 87 14.97 -0.11 9.95
CA ARG A 87 16.13 0.80 9.84
C ARG A 87 15.84 2.13 10.55
N GLN A 88 16.91 2.74 11.06
CA GLN A 88 16.90 4.05 11.69
C GLN A 88 17.57 5.09 10.77
N PRO A 89 17.24 6.39 10.91
CA PRO A 89 17.92 7.42 10.14
C PRO A 89 19.41 7.47 10.48
N LYS A 90 20.24 7.64 9.44
CA LYS A 90 21.70 7.78 9.54
C LYS A 90 22.17 8.86 8.58
N PRO A 91 23.34 9.49 8.85
CA PRO A 91 24.06 10.26 7.86
C PRO A 91 24.28 9.43 6.58
N ILE A 92 24.28 10.09 5.41
CA ILE A 92 24.31 9.39 4.12
C ILE A 92 25.54 8.50 3.95
N GLU A 93 26.68 8.92 4.48
CA GLU A 93 27.95 8.20 4.45
C GLU A 93 27.98 6.93 5.32
N GLU A 94 27.03 6.78 6.23
CA GLU A 94 26.89 5.61 7.12
C GLU A 94 25.80 4.63 6.65
N VAL A 95 25.07 4.96 5.58
CA VAL A 95 24.03 4.08 5.04
C VAL A 95 24.66 2.97 4.21
N ALA A 96 24.53 1.71 4.66
CA ALA A 96 24.99 0.58 3.88
C ALA A 96 24.19 0.44 2.58
N PRO A 97 24.83 0.22 1.41
CA PRO A 97 24.13 0.02 0.14
C PRO A 97 23.07 -1.08 0.20
N GLU A 98 23.32 -2.14 0.96
CA GLU A 98 22.41 -3.28 1.12
C GLU A 98 21.13 -2.87 1.88
N ASP A 99 21.24 -2.00 2.88
CA ASP A 99 20.11 -1.45 3.61
C ASP A 99 19.26 -0.54 2.72
N PHE A 100 19.91 0.26 1.87
CA PHE A 100 19.24 1.09 0.89
C PHE A 100 18.48 0.23 -0.12
N SER A 101 19.13 -0.77 -0.71
CA SER A 101 18.55 -1.68 -1.70
C SER A 101 17.37 -2.46 -1.13
N ALA A 102 17.52 -3.04 0.07
CA ALA A 102 16.45 -3.80 0.71
C ALA A 102 15.15 -2.98 0.90
N ILE A 103 15.27 -1.70 1.28
CA ILE A 103 14.11 -0.81 1.40
C ILE A 103 13.50 -0.49 0.04
N VAL A 104 14.33 -0.22 -0.98
CA VAL A 104 13.85 0.02 -2.35
C VAL A 104 13.16 -1.21 -2.90
N ASP A 105 13.73 -2.40 -2.70
CA ASP A 105 13.18 -3.65 -3.17
C ASP A 105 11.81 -3.95 -2.55
N ALA A 106 11.68 -3.83 -1.24
CA ALA A 106 10.41 -4.08 -0.57
C ALA A 106 9.32 -3.04 -0.92
N ASN A 107 9.69 -1.78 -1.17
CA ASN A 107 8.71 -0.72 -1.42
C ASN A 107 8.40 -0.53 -2.91
N LEU A 108 9.41 -0.56 -3.79
CA LEU A 108 9.26 -0.22 -5.19
C LEU A 108 9.32 -1.44 -6.11
N LEU A 109 10.36 -2.28 -5.99
CA LEU A 109 10.49 -3.47 -6.84
C LEU A 109 9.33 -4.44 -6.60
N GLY A 110 8.97 -4.72 -5.37
CA GLY A 110 7.84 -5.60 -5.04
C GLY A 110 6.51 -5.06 -5.59
N CYS A 111 6.31 -3.74 -5.55
CA CYS A 111 5.14 -3.10 -6.16
C CYS A 111 5.10 -3.35 -7.67
N PHE A 112 6.21 -3.17 -8.36
CA PHE A 112 6.36 -3.47 -9.79
C PHE A 112 6.10 -4.95 -10.08
N LEU A 113 6.67 -5.86 -9.31
CA LEU A 113 6.52 -7.31 -9.52
C LEU A 113 5.06 -7.78 -9.38
N PHE A 114 4.33 -7.29 -8.39
CA PHE A 114 2.90 -7.58 -8.26
C PHE A 114 2.07 -6.98 -9.39
N ALA A 115 2.31 -5.72 -9.77
CA ALA A 115 1.63 -5.11 -10.91
C ALA A 115 1.89 -5.88 -12.21
N ARG A 116 3.14 -6.31 -12.45
CA ARG A 116 3.53 -7.16 -13.57
C ARG A 116 2.78 -8.49 -13.57
N ALA A 117 2.62 -9.11 -12.40
CA ALA A 117 1.98 -10.41 -12.28
C ALA A 117 0.47 -10.38 -12.56
N VAL A 118 -0.23 -9.32 -12.13
CA VAL A 118 -1.70 -9.22 -12.32
C VAL A 118 -2.09 -8.65 -13.70
N ALA A 119 -1.24 -7.83 -14.30
CA ALA A 119 -1.56 -7.10 -15.54
C ALA A 119 -2.02 -7.99 -16.71
N PRO A 120 -1.42 -9.16 -17.00
CA PRO A 120 -1.88 -10.01 -18.11
C PRO A 120 -3.33 -10.47 -17.93
N GLY A 121 -3.71 -10.93 -16.74
CA GLY A 121 -5.08 -11.37 -16.43
C GLY A 121 -6.07 -10.21 -16.50
N MET A 122 -5.71 -9.04 -15.97
CA MET A 122 -6.54 -7.83 -16.05
C MET A 122 -6.73 -7.36 -17.49
N LYS A 123 -5.67 -7.40 -18.34
CA LYS A 123 -5.76 -7.07 -19.77
C LYS A 123 -6.71 -8.01 -20.49
N GLN A 124 -6.62 -9.32 -20.21
CA GLN A 124 -7.50 -10.33 -20.81
C GLN A 124 -8.95 -10.16 -20.36
N ALA A 125 -9.21 -9.76 -19.12
CA ALA A 125 -10.54 -9.48 -18.60
C ALA A 125 -11.11 -8.14 -19.09
N GLY A 126 -10.30 -7.27 -19.70
CA GLY A 126 -10.71 -5.95 -20.18
C GLY A 126 -10.94 -4.93 -19.06
N GLY A 127 -10.31 -5.11 -17.90
CA GLY A 127 -10.43 -4.20 -16.76
C GLY A 127 -9.69 -4.67 -15.52
N GLY A 128 -9.52 -3.77 -14.59
CA GLY A 128 -8.86 -4.05 -13.30
C GLY A 128 -8.59 -2.77 -12.52
N ARG A 129 -8.22 -2.93 -11.25
CA ARG A 129 -7.89 -1.82 -10.38
C ARG A 129 -6.58 -2.12 -9.65
N ILE A 130 -5.61 -1.22 -9.77
CA ILE A 130 -4.36 -1.29 -9.01
C ILE A 130 -4.28 -0.06 -8.11
N VAL A 131 -4.22 -0.28 -6.81
CA VAL A 131 -4.06 0.77 -5.81
C VAL A 131 -2.80 0.51 -5.00
N THR A 132 -1.89 1.46 -4.96
CA THR A 132 -0.67 1.35 -4.15
C THR A 132 -0.78 2.23 -2.91
N ILE A 133 -0.06 1.84 -1.86
CA ILE A 133 0.11 2.70 -0.68
C ILE A 133 1.50 3.33 -0.76
N SER A 134 1.53 4.58 -1.26
CA SER A 134 2.75 5.37 -1.21
C SER A 134 2.97 5.96 0.19
N SER A 135 3.12 7.23 0.31
CA SER A 135 3.27 7.97 1.58
C SER A 135 3.31 9.46 1.29
N ARG A 136 3.03 10.30 2.28
CA ARG A 136 3.45 11.71 2.23
C ARG A 136 4.94 11.83 1.87
N ALA A 137 5.77 10.86 2.31
CA ALA A 137 7.19 10.79 1.98
C ALA A 137 7.50 10.57 0.49
N GLY A 138 6.52 10.25 -0.34
CA GLY A 138 6.61 10.20 -1.80
C GLY A 138 6.25 11.52 -2.48
N LEU A 139 5.78 12.52 -1.72
CA LEU A 139 5.32 13.83 -2.21
C LEU A 139 6.09 15.00 -1.58
N ALA A 140 6.76 14.76 -0.46
CA ALA A 140 7.53 15.76 0.28
C ALA A 140 8.65 15.07 1.08
N THR A 141 9.47 15.85 1.77
CA THR A 141 10.51 15.32 2.67
C THR A 141 9.91 14.36 3.70
N SER A 142 10.56 13.22 3.86
CA SER A 142 10.13 12.17 4.78
C SER A 142 10.43 12.51 6.24
N LEU A 143 9.44 12.32 7.12
CA LEU A 143 9.64 12.43 8.57
C LEU A 143 10.47 11.28 9.15
N THR A 144 10.67 10.19 8.40
CA THR A 144 11.51 9.08 8.84
C THR A 144 13.00 9.43 8.84
N GLY A 145 13.42 10.43 8.06
CA GLY A 145 14.83 10.74 7.83
C GLY A 145 15.59 9.66 7.04
N ILE A 146 14.90 8.67 6.46
CA ILE A 146 15.52 7.54 5.76
C ILE A 146 15.46 7.79 4.25
N GLN A 147 16.64 7.96 3.65
CA GLN A 147 16.82 8.31 2.24
C GLN A 147 16.20 7.28 1.30
N ALA A 148 16.48 5.99 1.54
CA ALA A 148 15.96 4.88 0.74
C ALA A 148 14.42 4.83 0.72
N TYR A 149 13.79 5.07 1.87
CA TYR A 149 12.33 5.08 1.98
C TYR A 149 11.71 6.24 1.19
N ALA A 150 12.24 7.45 1.36
CA ALA A 150 11.79 8.61 0.59
C ALA A 150 11.96 8.38 -0.91
N SER A 151 13.12 7.88 -1.34
CA SER A 151 13.41 7.57 -2.74
C SER A 151 12.45 6.52 -3.30
N ALA A 152 12.21 5.42 -2.57
CA ALA A 152 11.29 4.37 -3.01
C ALA A 152 9.84 4.86 -3.13
N LYS A 153 9.37 5.69 -2.18
CA LYS A 153 8.01 6.24 -2.20
C LYS A 153 7.82 7.27 -3.32
N HIS A 154 8.83 8.07 -3.66
CA HIS A 154 8.83 8.91 -4.88
C HIS A 154 8.85 8.05 -6.14
N GLY A 155 9.65 6.96 -6.17
CA GLY A 155 9.66 6.01 -7.25
C GLY A 155 8.29 5.35 -7.50
N GLN A 156 7.55 4.99 -6.44
CA GLN A 156 6.19 4.49 -6.56
C GLN A 156 5.25 5.49 -7.25
N VAL A 157 5.39 6.79 -6.95
CA VAL A 157 4.60 7.85 -7.63
C VAL A 157 4.86 7.86 -9.13
N GLY A 158 6.12 7.74 -9.55
CA GLY A 158 6.50 7.63 -10.96
C GLY A 158 5.94 6.36 -11.61
N LEU A 159 6.07 5.22 -10.93
CA LEU A 159 5.55 3.93 -11.40
C LEU A 159 4.04 3.97 -11.62
N VAL A 160 3.28 4.51 -10.67
CA VAL A 160 1.81 4.64 -10.79
C VAL A 160 1.41 5.43 -12.03
N LYS A 161 2.05 6.58 -12.27
CA LYS A 161 1.76 7.42 -13.43
C LYS A 161 2.06 6.70 -14.75
N GLN A 162 3.21 6.00 -14.82
CA GLN A 162 3.61 5.29 -16.02
C GLN A 162 2.69 4.09 -16.30
N LEU A 163 2.35 3.30 -15.29
CA LEU A 163 1.43 2.17 -15.43
C LEU A 163 -0.01 2.63 -15.75
N ALA A 164 -0.46 3.76 -15.23
CA ALA A 164 -1.76 4.33 -15.56
C ALA A 164 -1.88 4.64 -17.07
N GLN A 165 -0.82 5.22 -17.65
CA GLN A 165 -0.77 5.51 -19.08
C GLN A 165 -0.71 4.23 -19.92
N GLU A 166 0.08 3.23 -19.49
CA GLU A 166 0.26 1.97 -20.21
C GLU A 166 -1.01 1.10 -20.17
N LEU A 167 -1.64 1.00 -18.98
CA LEU A 167 -2.72 0.04 -18.74
C LEU A 167 -4.12 0.62 -19.00
N GLY A 168 -4.24 1.95 -19.07
CA GLY A 168 -5.50 2.65 -19.34
C GLY A 168 -6.26 2.16 -20.57
N PRO A 169 -5.61 1.92 -21.74
CA PRO A 169 -6.27 1.36 -22.94
C PRO A 169 -6.98 0.01 -22.72
N PHE A 170 -6.65 -0.70 -21.64
CA PHE A 170 -7.25 -2.00 -21.29
C PHE A 170 -8.33 -1.87 -20.19
N GLY A 171 -8.80 -0.65 -19.89
CA GLY A 171 -9.80 -0.42 -18.82
C GLY A 171 -9.26 -0.58 -17.40
N ILE A 172 -7.93 -0.59 -17.22
CA ILE A 172 -7.28 -0.76 -15.92
C ILE A 172 -6.91 0.61 -15.37
N THR A 173 -7.36 0.93 -14.15
CA THR A 173 -6.90 2.13 -13.44
C THR A 173 -5.77 1.81 -12.48
N VAL A 174 -4.80 2.73 -12.38
CA VAL A 174 -3.66 2.61 -11.46
C VAL A 174 -3.56 3.90 -10.65
N ASN A 175 -3.76 3.82 -9.34
CA ASN A 175 -3.75 4.96 -8.44
C ASN A 175 -2.93 4.66 -7.18
N SER A 176 -2.69 5.68 -6.38
CA SER A 176 -2.03 5.54 -5.07
C SER A 176 -2.75 6.34 -4.00
N VAL A 177 -2.82 5.78 -2.80
CA VAL A 177 -3.12 6.55 -1.59
C VAL A 177 -1.80 6.90 -0.91
N ALA A 178 -1.65 8.15 -0.46
CA ALA A 178 -0.47 8.64 0.24
C ALA A 178 -0.84 9.02 1.69
N PRO A 179 -0.68 8.09 2.65
CA PRO A 179 -0.99 8.34 4.05
C PRO A 179 -0.09 9.38 4.69
N GLY A 180 -0.65 10.12 5.66
CA GLY A 180 0.12 10.83 6.67
C GLY A 180 0.77 9.90 7.68
N PHE A 181 1.34 10.46 8.74
CA PHE A 181 1.93 9.66 9.82
C PHE A 181 0.84 8.93 10.61
N MET A 182 1.04 7.61 10.82
CA MET A 182 0.18 6.73 11.62
C MET A 182 1.03 5.71 12.36
N ALA A 183 0.83 5.55 13.65
CA ALA A 183 1.53 4.55 14.46
C ALA A 183 0.84 3.17 14.31
N THR A 184 0.99 2.54 13.16
CA THR A 184 0.24 1.33 12.78
C THR A 184 1.11 0.09 12.59
N SER A 185 2.40 0.20 12.87
CA SER A 185 3.35 -0.92 12.84
C SER A 185 4.44 -0.72 13.87
N PRO A 186 5.18 -1.76 14.29
CA PRO A 186 6.26 -1.64 15.25
C PRO A 186 7.32 -0.58 14.88
N ASP A 187 7.60 -0.38 13.59
CA ASP A 187 8.53 0.64 13.12
C ASP A 187 8.01 2.06 13.39
N TYR A 188 6.75 2.30 13.06
CA TYR A 188 6.12 3.61 13.29
C TYR A 188 5.80 3.87 14.76
N GLU A 189 5.53 2.82 15.55
CA GLU A 189 5.41 2.93 17.00
C GLU A 189 6.75 3.32 17.63
N ARG A 190 7.87 2.69 17.21
CA ARG A 190 9.21 3.10 17.63
C ARG A 190 9.51 4.54 17.24
N GLN A 191 9.20 4.95 16.02
CA GLN A 191 9.36 6.32 15.58
C GLN A 191 8.54 7.28 16.44
N TRP A 192 7.28 6.96 16.71
CA TRP A 192 6.41 7.75 17.57
C TRP A 192 6.98 7.90 18.99
N ASN A 193 7.48 6.81 19.55
CA ASN A 193 8.05 6.79 20.87
C ASN A 193 9.41 7.53 20.98
N SER A 194 10.09 7.72 19.85
CA SER A 194 11.34 8.50 19.79
C SER A 194 11.12 10.02 19.85
N TYR A 195 9.91 10.49 19.60
CA TYR A 195 9.59 11.91 19.69
C TYR A 195 9.43 12.37 21.12
N SER A 196 9.76 13.65 21.39
CA SER A 196 9.56 14.25 22.72
C SER A 196 8.09 14.20 23.15
N ALA A 197 7.83 14.21 24.45
CA ALA A 197 6.47 14.25 24.99
C ALA A 197 5.70 15.47 24.45
N ASP A 198 6.34 16.65 24.42
CA ASP A 198 5.74 17.88 23.90
C ASP A 198 5.35 17.76 22.42
N PHE A 199 6.22 17.16 21.60
CA PHE A 199 5.89 16.92 20.19
C PHE A 199 4.69 16.00 20.07
N ARG A 200 4.66 14.87 20.81
CA ARG A 200 3.55 13.91 20.77
C ARG A 200 2.24 14.54 21.24
N ASN A 201 2.27 15.31 22.32
CA ASN A 201 1.10 15.98 22.88
C ASN A 201 0.50 17.04 21.94
N THR A 202 1.34 17.71 21.14
CA THR A 202 0.93 18.76 20.21
C THR A 202 0.81 18.26 18.77
N PHE A 203 1.10 16.99 18.50
CA PHE A 203 1.11 16.47 17.12
C PHE A 203 -0.25 16.58 16.42
N ALA A 204 -1.32 16.24 17.13
CA ALA A 204 -2.68 16.35 16.61
C ALA A 204 -3.05 17.81 16.27
N ASP A 205 -2.52 18.78 17.01
CA ASP A 205 -2.76 20.21 16.77
C ASP A 205 -2.11 20.72 15.48
N ARG A 206 -1.12 19.99 14.96
CA ARG A 206 -0.47 20.28 13.68
C ARG A 206 -1.21 19.68 12.49
N ILE A 207 -2.18 18.81 12.73
CA ILE A 207 -3.04 18.22 11.72
C ILE A 207 -4.31 19.07 11.64
N ALA A 208 -4.71 19.48 10.43
CA ALA A 208 -5.88 20.33 10.24
C ALA A 208 -7.16 19.69 10.83
N MET A 209 -7.30 18.36 10.71
CA MET A 209 -8.41 17.59 11.29
C MET A 209 -8.27 17.31 12.80
N ARG A 210 -7.24 17.85 13.47
CA ARG A 210 -7.02 17.77 14.92
C ARG A 210 -7.01 16.34 15.51
N ARG A 211 -6.71 15.34 14.68
CA ARG A 211 -6.56 13.95 15.09
C ARG A 211 -5.53 13.24 14.22
N MET A 212 -4.96 12.17 14.75
CA MET A 212 -4.21 11.23 13.94
C MET A 212 -5.15 10.43 13.03
N GLY A 213 -4.65 10.05 11.87
CA GLY A 213 -5.34 9.13 10.98
C GLY A 213 -5.43 7.72 11.56
N ARG A 214 -6.45 6.97 11.15
CA ARG A 214 -6.64 5.56 11.48
C ARG A 214 -6.47 4.72 10.20
N PRO A 215 -6.13 3.44 10.30
CA PRO A 215 -6.05 2.54 9.16
C PRO A 215 -7.32 2.55 8.29
N GLU A 216 -8.49 2.70 8.91
CA GLU A 216 -9.78 2.77 8.25
C GLU A 216 -9.91 4.01 7.33
N ASP A 217 -9.35 5.15 7.72
CA ASP A 217 -9.33 6.37 6.88
C ASP A 217 -8.62 6.11 5.54
N ILE A 218 -7.63 5.19 5.53
CA ILE A 218 -6.92 4.78 4.32
C ILE A 218 -7.71 3.72 3.56
N ALA A 219 -8.30 2.75 4.27
CA ALA A 219 -9.09 1.69 3.65
C ALA A 219 -10.26 2.28 2.85
N ASP A 220 -10.99 3.26 3.41
CA ASP A 220 -12.09 3.93 2.73
C ASP A 220 -11.66 4.59 1.41
N ALA A 221 -10.50 5.26 1.41
CA ALA A 221 -9.93 5.86 0.20
C ALA A 221 -9.54 4.80 -0.84
N VAL A 222 -8.99 3.67 -0.40
CA VAL A 222 -8.62 2.54 -1.27
C VAL A 222 -9.87 1.91 -1.87
N LEU A 223 -10.91 1.64 -1.08
CA LEU A 223 -12.16 1.09 -1.58
C LEU A 223 -12.80 2.00 -2.64
N PHE A 224 -12.80 3.32 -2.40
CA PHE A 224 -13.29 4.27 -3.40
C PHE A 224 -12.49 4.17 -4.71
N LEU A 225 -11.16 4.23 -4.65
CA LEU A 225 -10.31 4.16 -5.84
C LEU A 225 -10.37 2.81 -6.56
N ALA A 226 -10.67 1.73 -5.84
CA ALA A 226 -10.85 0.38 -6.38
C ALA A 226 -12.26 0.13 -6.94
N SER A 227 -13.22 0.99 -6.67
CA SER A 227 -14.61 0.83 -7.08
C SER A 227 -14.86 1.30 -8.53
N ASP A 228 -16.00 0.91 -9.09
CA ASP A 228 -16.43 1.38 -10.41
C ASP A 228 -16.76 2.89 -10.43
N ARG A 229 -16.96 3.50 -9.26
CA ARG A 229 -17.17 4.95 -9.14
C ARG A 229 -15.92 5.76 -9.42
N ALA A 230 -14.75 5.15 -9.36
CA ALA A 230 -13.46 5.73 -9.71
C ALA A 230 -12.97 5.32 -11.12
N SER A 231 -13.86 4.81 -11.98
CA SER A 231 -13.48 4.26 -13.29
C SER A 231 -12.81 5.28 -14.25
N TRP A 232 -12.99 6.58 -13.99
CA TRP A 232 -12.34 7.67 -14.74
C TRP A 232 -11.18 8.33 -13.99
N ILE A 233 -10.74 7.71 -12.87
CA ILE A 233 -9.62 8.20 -12.04
C ILE A 233 -8.44 7.25 -12.23
N THR A 234 -7.37 7.73 -12.87
CA THR A 234 -6.13 6.94 -13.04
C THR A 234 -4.91 7.86 -13.00
N GLY A 235 -3.77 7.33 -12.57
CA GLY A 235 -2.52 8.06 -12.42
C GLY A 235 -2.49 9.03 -11.23
N GLN A 236 -3.49 8.97 -10.35
CA GLN A 236 -3.62 9.92 -9.25
C GLN A 236 -2.94 9.42 -7.98
N ILE A 237 -2.36 10.37 -7.24
CA ILE A 237 -1.82 10.13 -5.91
C ILE A 237 -2.71 10.94 -4.95
N LEU A 238 -3.52 10.23 -4.18
CA LEU A 238 -4.48 10.81 -3.25
C LEU A 238 -3.86 10.95 -1.86
N PRO A 239 -3.51 12.15 -1.38
CA PRO A 239 -3.06 12.35 -0.01
C PRO A 239 -4.22 12.15 0.96
N VAL A 240 -4.03 11.25 1.94
CA VAL A 240 -4.98 11.04 3.05
C VAL A 240 -4.20 11.31 4.34
N THR A 241 -4.08 12.58 4.68
CA THR A 241 -3.15 13.08 5.71
C THR A 241 -3.84 13.87 6.82
N GLY A 242 -5.13 14.16 6.68
CA GLY A 242 -5.86 15.04 7.58
C GLY A 242 -5.46 16.52 7.47
N SER A 243 -4.59 16.87 6.52
CA SER A 243 -4.13 18.24 6.26
C SER A 243 -3.85 18.45 4.77
N PRO A 244 -3.91 19.68 4.26
CA PRO A 244 -3.35 19.99 2.96
C PRO A 244 -1.85 19.65 2.94
N LEU A 245 -1.35 19.17 1.80
CA LEU A 245 0.09 19.09 1.58
C LEU A 245 0.60 20.48 1.17
N ALA A 246 1.58 20.95 1.90
CA ALA A 246 2.32 22.14 1.57
C ALA A 246 3.50 21.78 0.66
#